data_248ad11d281b0b8f6890f56e095e7561
#
_entry.id   248ad11d281b0b8f6890f56e095e7561
#
_cell.length_a   1.000
_cell.length_b   1.000
_cell.length_c   1.000
_cell.angle_alpha   90.00
_cell.angle_beta   90.00
_cell.angle_gamma   90.00
#
_symmetry.space_group_name_H-M   'P 1'
#
loop_
_entity.id
_entity.type
_entity.pdbx_description
1 polymer ?
#
loop_
_entity_poly.entity_id
_entity_poly.type
_entity_poly.pdbx_seq_one_letter_code
_entity_poly.pdbx_strand_id
1 'polypeptide(L)'
;MSELSRRERMKRTPVPMPERDPETRSHDFEEVNQGYTSDMAIAEAQRCLYCARPTCVQGCPVGVDIVEFVRLVGHGRFLDAADVIAADNTLPAVCGRVCPQEDQCEAACVLANKDRPIHIGHLERFVADHAREHALSLIHI
;
A
#
# COMPACT_ATOMS: atom_id res chain seq x y z
N MET A 1 3.02 14.71 16.47
CA MET A 1 2.33 15.17 15.24
C MET A 1 0.83 15.04 15.47
N SER A 2 0.04 16.12 15.26
CA SER A 2 -1.42 16.05 15.42
C SER A 2 -2.00 15.11 14.36
N GLU A 3 -2.90 14.21 14.77
CA GLU A 3 -3.60 13.34 13.81
C GLU A 3 -4.47 14.19 12.87
N LEU A 4 -4.37 13.90 11.57
CA LEU A 4 -5.22 14.52 10.56
C LEU A 4 -6.69 14.13 10.79
N SER A 5 -7.57 15.10 10.76
CA SER A 5 -9.01 14.85 10.79
C SER A 5 -9.47 14.11 9.53
N ARG A 6 -10.59 13.38 9.62
CA ARG A 6 -11.18 12.69 8.46
C ARG A 6 -11.42 13.62 7.27
N ARG A 7 -11.79 14.88 7.51
CA ARG A 7 -12.03 15.88 6.47
C ARG A 7 -10.74 16.29 5.76
N GLU A 8 -9.64 16.41 6.48
CA GLU A 8 -8.32 16.71 5.91
C GLU A 8 -7.81 15.54 5.09
N ARG A 9 -7.95 14.30 5.57
CA ARG A 9 -7.60 13.07 4.82
C ARG A 9 -8.34 12.99 3.50
N MET A 10 -9.65 13.30 3.48
CA MET A 10 -10.47 13.30 2.26
C MET A 10 -10.08 14.36 1.22
N LYS A 11 -9.39 15.41 1.60
CA LYS A 11 -8.94 16.47 0.68
C LYS A 11 -7.62 16.15 -0.04
N ARG A 12 -6.84 15.19 0.51
CA ARG A 12 -5.54 14.83 -0.06
C ARG A 12 -5.71 14.13 -1.41
N THR A 13 -4.82 14.45 -2.34
CA THR A 13 -4.77 13.80 -3.66
C THR A 13 -4.05 12.45 -3.57
N PRO A 14 -4.44 11.46 -4.39
CA PRO A 14 -3.68 10.22 -4.55
C PRO A 14 -2.23 10.50 -4.94
N VAL A 15 -1.32 9.71 -4.39
CA VAL A 15 0.10 9.78 -4.75
C VAL A 15 0.33 8.90 -5.97
N PRO A 16 0.78 9.45 -7.11
CA PRO A 16 1.02 8.66 -8.31
C PRO A 16 2.21 7.72 -8.10
N MET A 17 2.16 6.54 -8.72
CA MET A 17 3.29 5.62 -8.80
C MET A 17 4.33 6.20 -9.77
N PRO A 18 5.60 6.38 -9.37
CA PRO A 18 6.65 6.74 -10.31
C PRO A 18 6.89 5.61 -11.31
N GLU A 19 6.99 5.96 -12.57
CA GLU A 19 7.24 5.03 -13.66
C GLU A 19 8.48 5.45 -14.46
N ARG A 20 9.14 4.45 -15.06
CA ARG A 20 10.24 4.68 -16.00
C ARG A 20 9.73 5.31 -17.29
N ASP A 21 10.56 6.12 -17.88
CA ASP A 21 10.26 6.76 -19.16
C ASP A 21 9.87 5.73 -20.23
N PRO A 22 8.79 5.96 -21.01
CA PRO A 22 8.25 5.01 -21.97
C PRO A 22 9.25 4.61 -23.09
N GLU A 23 10.10 5.53 -23.53
CA GLU A 23 11.08 5.23 -24.57
C GLU A 23 12.19 4.34 -24.01
N THR A 24 12.73 4.70 -22.84
CA THR A 24 13.79 3.93 -22.16
C THR A 24 13.33 2.51 -21.84
N ARG A 25 12.13 2.35 -21.26
CA ARG A 25 11.60 1.04 -20.83
C ARG A 25 11.25 0.10 -21.99
N SER A 26 11.17 0.60 -23.22
CA SER A 26 10.90 -0.23 -24.41
C SER A 26 12.12 -1.05 -24.85
N HIS A 27 13.31 -0.77 -24.33
CA HIS A 27 14.57 -1.38 -24.74
C HIS A 27 15.14 -2.41 -23.74
N ASP A 28 14.45 -2.66 -22.63
CA ASP A 28 14.89 -3.60 -21.60
C ASP A 28 13.71 -4.29 -20.90
N PHE A 29 14.01 -5.17 -19.92
CA PHE A 29 13.02 -5.90 -19.12
C PHE A 29 13.05 -5.47 -17.65
N GLU A 30 13.60 -4.30 -17.34
CA GLU A 30 13.62 -3.77 -15.99
C GLU A 30 12.20 -3.35 -15.55
N GLU A 31 11.97 -3.40 -14.24
CA GLU A 31 10.65 -3.09 -13.66
C GLU A 31 10.21 -1.65 -14.01
N VAL A 32 9.03 -1.49 -14.56
CA VAL A 32 8.50 -0.20 -15.02
C VAL A 32 8.14 0.71 -13.86
N ASN A 33 7.34 0.20 -12.92
CA ASN A 33 6.95 0.91 -11.73
C ASN A 33 8.10 0.95 -10.73
N GLN A 34 8.46 2.16 -10.27
CA GLN A 34 9.65 2.34 -9.41
C GLN A 34 9.37 2.15 -7.92
N GLY A 35 8.10 1.94 -7.53
CA GLY A 35 7.70 1.87 -6.14
C GLY A 35 7.60 3.26 -5.48
N TYR A 36 7.09 3.27 -4.25
CA TYR A 36 7.04 4.49 -3.44
C TYR A 36 8.35 4.69 -2.67
N THR A 37 8.72 5.95 -2.48
CA THR A 37 9.64 6.34 -1.40
C THR A 37 8.91 6.33 -0.06
N SER A 38 9.64 6.39 1.05
CA SER A 38 9.05 6.46 2.40
C SER A 38 8.09 7.65 2.55
N ASP A 39 8.45 8.82 2.02
CA ASP A 39 7.60 10.01 2.10
C ASP A 39 6.33 9.85 1.26
N MET A 40 6.42 9.24 0.09
CA MET A 40 5.27 8.94 -0.76
C MET A 40 4.33 7.94 -0.11
N ALA A 41 4.86 6.87 0.49
CA ALA A 41 4.08 5.87 1.20
C ALA A 41 3.35 6.48 2.40
N ILE A 42 4.03 7.31 3.21
CA ILE A 42 3.40 8.02 4.32
C ILE A 42 2.30 8.95 3.82
N ALA A 43 2.56 9.72 2.76
CA ALA A 43 1.59 10.66 2.21
C ALA A 43 0.33 9.94 1.69
N GLU A 44 0.49 8.81 1.00
CA GLU A 44 -0.62 7.99 0.53
C GLU A 44 -1.38 7.34 1.69
N ALA A 45 -0.69 6.74 2.65
CA ALA A 45 -1.29 6.11 3.81
C ALA A 45 -2.11 7.11 4.66
N GLN A 46 -1.66 8.37 4.75
CA GLN A 46 -2.37 9.44 5.46
C GLN A 46 -3.69 9.87 4.81
N ARG A 47 -4.01 9.39 3.62
CA ARG A 47 -5.33 9.58 2.99
C ARG A 47 -6.39 8.62 3.57
N CYS A 48 -5.96 7.49 4.15
CA CYS A 48 -6.86 6.47 4.68
C CYS A 48 -7.78 7.04 5.76
N LEU A 49 -9.08 6.72 5.68
CA LEU A 49 -10.10 7.23 6.60
C LEU A 49 -10.23 6.39 7.88
N TYR A 50 -9.47 5.30 8.00
CA TYR A 50 -9.50 4.36 9.13
C TYR A 50 -10.93 3.95 9.48
N CYS A 51 -11.63 3.35 8.51
CA CYS A 51 -13.03 2.99 8.62
C CYS A 51 -13.27 1.97 9.72
N ALA A 52 -14.28 2.19 10.57
CA ALA A 52 -14.68 1.23 11.62
C ALA A 52 -15.23 -0.09 11.02
N ARG A 53 -15.75 -0.05 9.80
CA ARG A 53 -16.17 -1.21 9.01
C ARG A 53 -15.43 -1.18 7.68
N PRO A 54 -14.22 -1.73 7.63
CA PRO A 54 -13.35 -1.62 6.46
C PRO A 54 -13.78 -2.56 5.35
N THR A 55 -14.50 -2.04 4.36
CA THR A 55 -14.91 -2.80 3.17
C THR A 55 -13.70 -3.27 2.34
N CYS A 56 -12.59 -2.54 2.36
CA CYS A 56 -11.34 -2.96 1.70
C CYS A 56 -10.79 -4.29 2.25
N VAL A 57 -10.89 -4.55 3.56
CA VAL A 57 -10.50 -5.84 4.16
C VAL A 57 -11.39 -6.96 3.62
N GLN A 58 -12.71 -6.72 3.48
CA GLN A 58 -13.64 -7.68 2.90
C GLN A 58 -13.38 -7.93 1.40
N GLY A 59 -12.84 -6.94 0.71
CA GLY A 59 -12.43 -7.05 -0.70
C GLY A 59 -11.08 -7.76 -0.90
N CYS A 60 -10.32 -8.00 0.17
CA CYS A 60 -9.06 -8.75 0.09
C CYS A 60 -9.33 -10.26 0.19
N PRO A 61 -8.92 -11.07 -0.81
CA PRO A 61 -9.17 -12.52 -0.79
C PRO A 61 -8.56 -13.27 0.39
N VAL A 62 -7.46 -12.76 0.95
CA VAL A 62 -6.78 -13.36 2.11
C VAL A 62 -7.06 -12.64 3.42
N GLY A 63 -7.79 -11.53 3.39
CA GLY A 63 -8.29 -10.85 4.58
C GLY A 63 -7.25 -10.04 5.35
N VAL A 64 -6.19 -9.55 4.71
CA VAL A 64 -5.16 -8.69 5.35
C VAL A 64 -5.80 -7.54 6.12
N ASP A 65 -5.35 -7.26 7.34
CA ASP A 65 -5.77 -6.07 8.09
C ASP A 65 -5.19 -4.79 7.44
N ILE A 66 -5.86 -4.38 6.35
CA ILE A 66 -5.46 -3.23 5.52
C ILE A 66 -5.45 -1.96 6.34
N VAL A 67 -6.41 -1.77 7.24
CA VAL A 67 -6.54 -0.53 8.03
C VAL A 67 -5.34 -0.39 8.97
N GLU A 68 -4.95 -1.47 9.62
CA GLU A 68 -3.85 -1.45 10.57
C GLU A 68 -2.51 -1.25 9.87
N PHE A 69 -2.19 -2.02 8.81
CA PHE A 69 -0.91 -1.82 8.13
C PHE A 69 -0.80 -0.42 7.50
N VAL A 70 -1.86 0.10 6.89
CA VAL A 70 -1.87 1.46 6.33
C VAL A 70 -1.69 2.50 7.43
N ARG A 71 -2.29 2.30 8.61
CA ARG A 71 -2.10 3.18 9.76
C ARG A 71 -0.63 3.22 10.20
N LEU A 72 0.00 2.07 10.30
CA LEU A 72 1.40 1.94 10.66
C LEU A 72 2.32 2.60 9.63
N VAL A 73 2.07 2.42 8.34
CA VAL A 73 2.78 3.14 7.27
C VAL A 73 2.64 4.65 7.43
N GLY A 74 1.43 5.13 7.71
CA GLY A 74 1.18 6.56 7.94
C GLY A 74 1.95 7.17 9.12
N HIS A 75 2.42 6.33 10.03
CA HIS A 75 3.27 6.72 11.17
C HIS A 75 4.76 6.39 10.96
N GLY A 76 5.17 5.91 9.79
CA GLY A 76 6.55 5.53 9.48
C GLY A 76 7.01 4.21 10.13
N ARG A 77 6.07 3.40 10.65
CA ARG A 77 6.34 2.10 11.29
C ARG A 77 6.28 0.97 10.26
N PHE A 78 7.21 0.98 9.32
CA PHE A 78 7.14 0.11 8.13
C PHE A 78 7.36 -1.37 8.44
N LEU A 79 8.26 -1.70 9.37
CA LEU A 79 8.50 -3.11 9.77
C LEU A 79 7.31 -3.68 10.55
N ASP A 80 6.70 -2.89 11.43
CA ASP A 80 5.47 -3.31 12.11
C ASP A 80 4.31 -3.52 11.10
N ALA A 81 4.25 -2.69 10.05
CA ALA A 81 3.28 -2.87 8.97
C ALA A 81 3.54 -4.17 8.20
N ALA A 82 4.80 -4.55 8.01
CA ALA A 82 5.17 -5.82 7.39
C ALA A 82 4.71 -7.02 8.23
N ASP A 83 4.85 -6.96 9.55
CA ASP A 83 4.40 -8.01 10.46
C ASP A 83 2.87 -8.19 10.39
N VAL A 84 2.12 -7.09 10.31
CA VAL A 84 0.65 -7.14 10.13
C VAL A 84 0.28 -7.82 8.82
N ILE A 85 0.94 -7.47 7.71
CA ILE A 85 0.67 -8.11 6.41
C ILE A 85 1.04 -9.59 6.44
N ALA A 86 2.20 -9.93 7.03
CA ALA A 86 2.73 -11.30 7.07
C ALA A 86 1.85 -12.27 7.88
N ALA A 87 0.99 -11.78 8.76
CA ALA A 87 0.04 -12.60 9.51
C ALA A 87 -0.96 -13.32 8.60
N ASP A 88 -1.36 -12.69 7.49
CA ASP A 88 -2.39 -13.19 6.58
C ASP A 88 -1.87 -13.46 5.15
N ASN A 89 -0.77 -12.81 4.75
CA ASN A 89 -0.20 -12.90 3.40
C ASN A 89 1.31 -13.20 3.45
N THR A 90 1.70 -14.36 2.95
CA THR A 90 3.11 -14.80 2.92
C THR A 90 3.88 -14.30 1.69
N LEU A 91 3.22 -13.70 0.70
CA LEU A 91 3.79 -13.24 -0.57
C LEU A 91 3.48 -11.76 -0.87
N PRO A 92 3.63 -10.84 0.08
CA PRO A 92 3.19 -9.46 -0.09
C PRO A 92 3.92 -8.73 -1.24
N ALA A 93 5.19 -9.03 -1.49
CA ALA A 93 5.95 -8.44 -2.60
C ALA A 93 5.39 -8.83 -3.97
N VAL A 94 4.82 -10.02 -4.09
CA VAL A 94 4.14 -10.49 -5.30
C VAL A 94 2.74 -9.90 -5.38
N CYS A 95 1.96 -10.02 -4.30
CA CYS A 95 0.58 -9.51 -4.27
C CYS A 95 0.50 -8.01 -4.55
N GLY A 96 1.38 -7.21 -3.98
CA GLY A 96 1.45 -5.76 -4.24
C GLY A 96 1.79 -5.38 -5.69
N ARG A 97 2.24 -6.36 -6.52
CA ARG A 97 2.55 -6.16 -7.94
C ARG A 97 1.53 -6.75 -8.91
N VAL A 98 0.88 -7.86 -8.53
CA VAL A 98 0.09 -8.66 -9.49
C VAL A 98 -1.38 -8.85 -9.11
N CYS A 99 -1.79 -8.54 -7.87
CA CYS A 99 -3.21 -8.56 -7.54
C CYS A 99 -3.96 -7.52 -8.37
N PRO A 100 -5.16 -7.83 -8.90
CA PRO A 100 -6.04 -6.84 -9.52
C PRO A 100 -6.75 -6.02 -8.44
N GLN A 101 -6.00 -5.16 -7.73
CA GLN A 101 -6.50 -4.39 -6.59
C GLN A 101 -7.70 -3.51 -6.95
N GLU A 102 -7.74 -3.02 -8.20
CA GLU A 102 -8.83 -2.25 -8.79
C GLU A 102 -10.17 -3.00 -8.84
N ASP A 103 -10.14 -4.34 -8.79
CA ASP A 103 -11.32 -5.20 -8.73
C ASP A 103 -11.54 -5.83 -7.34
N GLN A 104 -10.63 -5.60 -6.41
CA GLN A 104 -10.61 -6.21 -5.07
C GLN A 104 -10.64 -5.16 -3.97
N CYS A 105 -9.55 -5.03 -3.22
CA CYS A 105 -9.47 -4.17 -2.03
C CYS A 105 -9.62 -2.67 -2.35
N GLU A 106 -9.05 -2.20 -3.46
CA GLU A 106 -9.15 -0.80 -3.87
C GLU A 106 -10.55 -0.47 -4.39
N ALA A 107 -11.16 -1.37 -5.18
CA ALA A 107 -12.56 -1.23 -5.59
C ALA A 107 -13.52 -1.15 -4.39
N ALA A 108 -13.24 -1.92 -3.34
CA ALA A 108 -14.03 -1.92 -2.11
C ALA A 108 -13.72 -0.72 -1.18
N CYS A 109 -12.73 0.09 -1.49
CA CYS A 109 -12.41 1.27 -0.69
C CYS A 109 -13.53 2.31 -0.73
N VAL A 110 -13.90 2.87 0.42
CA VAL A 110 -14.94 3.90 0.51
C VAL A 110 -14.63 5.13 -0.37
N LEU A 111 -13.35 5.43 -0.61
CA LEU A 111 -12.92 6.52 -1.48
C LEU A 111 -13.02 6.19 -2.97
N ALA A 112 -13.20 4.92 -3.35
CA ALA A 112 -13.41 4.50 -4.74
C ALA A 112 -14.66 5.15 -5.36
N ASN A 113 -15.70 5.42 -4.56
CA ASN A 113 -16.91 6.14 -4.99
C ASN A 113 -16.63 7.58 -5.49
N LYS A 114 -15.39 8.07 -5.33
CA LYS A 114 -14.92 9.39 -5.79
C LYS A 114 -13.76 9.25 -6.77
N ASP A 115 -13.56 8.08 -7.35
CA ASP A 115 -12.43 7.72 -8.22
C ASP A 115 -11.06 7.98 -7.57
N ARG A 116 -10.98 7.83 -6.24
CA ARG A 116 -9.79 8.14 -5.46
C ARG A 116 -9.51 7.12 -4.37
N PRO A 117 -9.52 5.81 -4.64
CA PRO A 117 -9.22 4.80 -3.64
C PRO A 117 -7.84 5.04 -3.02
N ILE A 118 -7.58 4.41 -1.88
CA ILE A 118 -6.22 4.28 -1.37
C ILE A 118 -5.49 3.28 -2.26
N HIS A 119 -4.28 3.59 -2.69
CA HIS A 119 -3.45 2.69 -3.48
C HIS A 119 -2.85 1.60 -2.55
N ILE A 120 -3.69 0.64 -2.19
CA ILE A 120 -3.39 -0.38 -1.19
C ILE A 120 -2.27 -1.29 -1.67
N GLY A 121 -2.31 -1.71 -2.94
CA GLY A 121 -1.28 -2.55 -3.53
C GLY A 121 0.08 -1.85 -3.61
N HIS A 122 0.12 -0.55 -3.91
CA HIS A 122 1.36 0.22 -3.89
C HIS A 122 1.97 0.31 -2.48
N LEU A 123 1.13 0.47 -1.46
CA LEU A 123 1.57 0.47 -0.05
C LEU A 123 2.05 -0.92 0.39
N GLU A 124 1.34 -1.99 0.03
CA GLU A 124 1.73 -3.37 0.30
C GLU A 124 3.08 -3.70 -0.35
N ARG A 125 3.27 -3.34 -1.62
CA ARG A 125 4.55 -3.47 -2.32
C ARG A 125 5.67 -2.73 -1.60
N PHE A 126 5.44 -1.45 -1.24
CA PHE A 126 6.43 -0.64 -0.53
C PHE A 126 6.85 -1.30 0.79
N VAL A 127 5.87 -1.74 1.60
CA VAL A 127 6.14 -2.39 2.90
C VAL A 127 6.96 -3.66 2.71
N ALA A 128 6.60 -4.49 1.72
CA ALA A 128 7.29 -5.74 1.44
C ALA A 128 8.74 -5.52 0.95
N ASP A 129 8.95 -4.56 0.05
CA ASP A 129 10.27 -4.21 -0.45
C ASP A 129 11.14 -3.61 0.66
N HIS A 130 10.58 -2.72 1.48
CA HIS A 130 11.25 -2.13 2.64
C HIS A 130 11.65 -3.20 3.67
N ALA A 131 10.77 -4.14 3.99
CA ALA A 131 11.06 -5.21 4.92
C ALA A 131 12.19 -6.12 4.40
N ARG A 132 12.21 -6.44 3.12
CA ARG A 132 13.29 -7.21 2.49
C ARG A 132 14.65 -6.53 2.59
N GLU A 133 14.68 -5.21 2.51
CA GLU A 133 15.93 -4.43 2.57
C GLU A 133 16.43 -4.19 4.00
N HIS A 134 15.54 -4.11 4.98
CA HIS A 134 15.86 -3.66 6.34
C HIS A 134 15.65 -4.71 7.42
N ALA A 135 14.84 -5.73 7.19
CA ALA A 135 14.69 -6.83 8.11
C ALA A 135 15.71 -7.92 7.77
N LEU A 136 16.51 -8.34 8.75
CA LEU A 136 17.35 -9.53 8.65
C LEU A 136 16.45 -10.73 8.36
N SER A 137 16.35 -11.07 7.06
CA SER A 137 15.79 -12.30 6.53
C SER A 137 14.56 -12.89 7.27
N LEU A 138 13.39 -12.70 6.69
CA LEU A 138 12.19 -13.52 7.04
C LEU A 138 12.35 -15.00 6.65
N ILE A 139 13.50 -15.40 6.09
CA ILE A 139 13.81 -16.76 5.69
C ILE A 139 14.98 -17.26 6.55
N HIS A 140 14.75 -17.39 7.84
CA HIS A 140 15.48 -18.33 8.66
C HIS A 140 14.52 -19.48 9.02
N ILE A 141 14.42 -20.38 8.07
CA ILE A 141 14.02 -21.76 8.38
C ILE A 141 15.29 -22.51 8.79
#